data_9db0276719923862b8d1b433d9899005
#
_entry.id   9db0276719923862b8d1b433d9899005
#
_cell.length_a   1.000
_cell.length_b   1.000
_cell.length_c   1.000
_cell.angle_alpha   90.00
_cell.angle_beta   90.00
_cell.angle_gamma   90.00
#
_symmetry.space_group_name_H-M   'P 1'
#
loop_
_entity.id
_entity.type
_entity.pdbx_description
1 polymer ?
#
loop_
_entity_poly.entity_id
_entity_poly.type
_entity_poly.pdbx_seq_one_letter_code
_entity_poly.pdbx_strand_id
1 'polypeptide(L)'
;MKKIAPFLSFFLFSLVCFSQTIPQEYRPQYHYTAPKNWVNDPNGLVYLDGEYHLFYQYNPFGNVWGHMSWGHAVSKDLNRWETLPVALPEFDNPDGTQTMIFSGCAVIDSLNTSGFFEKGFTKGMVAVFTSHIEGKAQHQSIAYSADKGRTWKRYDKNPVLDLGMKDFRDPNVIWYPEKQVWIMTVVKPLEYTAQFYESKDLKTWSLLSEFGKQGDMTKIWECPSLTKVPVEGSNESKWVLMISSGHRQKNYLAMQYFVGDFDGKTFTPQKQNEILYVDEGKDFYAAIPFSNLPKSHTKPIMIGWINDWEYAREIPTGDTWRGGFSVAREFSLKKTAEGFRLVQQPVAQLKSAQKEAFRIKNKVIDGVYNLPFKGEVFDLEVELRPHRAKVVTLNVFQSQGEATVIRYDVATQELSLDRTKSGQVNFHPRFSSVERVKVPLKEGKLSLRLLADKSILELFVQNGEQALTEWVFPIQHEGEISLTSEGGKANISALSIHTIR
;
A
#
# COMPACT_ATOMS: atom_id res chain seq x y z
N MET A 1 -48.70 5.41 69.02
CA MET A 1 -48.05 6.17 67.94
C MET A 1 -47.06 5.23 67.24
N LYS A 2 -47.44 4.64 66.13
CA LYS A 2 -46.58 3.74 65.34
C LYS A 2 -45.91 4.56 64.21
N LYS A 3 -44.57 4.60 64.20
CA LYS A 3 -43.76 5.27 63.14
C LYS A 3 -43.70 4.36 61.96
N ILE A 4 -44.17 4.83 60.83
CA ILE A 4 -44.04 4.21 59.51
C ILE A 4 -42.76 4.77 58.87
N ALA A 5 -41.80 3.90 58.50
CA ALA A 5 -40.60 4.26 57.74
C ALA A 5 -40.90 4.09 56.24
N PRO A 6 -40.48 5.01 55.35
CA PRO A 6 -40.67 4.84 53.94
C PRO A 6 -39.58 3.93 53.34
N PHE A 7 -39.99 2.91 52.61
CA PHE A 7 -39.13 2.08 51.76
C PHE A 7 -38.82 2.83 50.50
N LEU A 8 -37.56 3.18 50.28
CA LEU A 8 -37.08 3.79 49.03
C LEU A 8 -36.64 2.64 48.10
N SER A 9 -37.47 2.34 47.10
CA SER A 9 -37.12 1.38 46.04
C SER A 9 -36.19 2.04 45.04
N PHE A 10 -34.92 1.65 44.99
CA PHE A 10 -33.99 2.00 43.93
C PHE A 10 -34.27 1.16 42.68
N PHE A 11 -34.84 1.75 41.67
CA PHE A 11 -34.91 1.16 40.31
C PHE A 11 -33.54 1.31 39.65
N LEU A 12 -32.75 0.22 39.53
CA LEU A 12 -31.59 0.16 38.65
C LEU A 12 -32.10 0.09 37.19
N PHE A 13 -31.99 1.20 36.49
CA PHE A 13 -32.09 1.21 35.03
C PHE A 13 -30.80 0.64 34.46
N SER A 14 -30.82 -0.61 34.02
CA SER A 14 -29.76 -1.19 33.21
C SER A 14 -29.83 -0.52 31.80
N LEU A 15 -28.90 0.39 31.52
CA LEU A 15 -28.65 0.87 30.17
C LEU A 15 -28.09 -0.30 29.36
N VAL A 16 -28.95 -0.96 28.61
CA VAL A 16 -28.53 -1.87 27.52
C VAL A 16 -28.01 -1.00 26.40
N CYS A 17 -26.69 -0.79 26.35
CA CYS A 17 -26.04 -0.27 25.14
C CYS A 17 -26.24 -1.28 24.03
N PHE A 18 -27.20 -1.06 23.14
CA PHE A 18 -27.21 -1.68 21.83
C PHE A 18 -26.00 -1.15 21.06
N SER A 19 -24.92 -1.91 21.02
CA SER A 19 -23.90 -1.73 20.00
C SER A 19 -24.59 -1.97 18.66
N GLN A 20 -24.87 -0.90 17.93
CA GLN A 20 -25.25 -1.01 16.53
C GLN A 20 -24.08 -1.68 15.82
N THR A 21 -24.26 -2.91 15.37
CA THR A 21 -23.31 -3.60 14.49
C THR A 21 -23.27 -2.82 13.19
N ILE A 22 -22.18 -2.09 13.00
CA ILE A 22 -21.89 -1.35 11.77
C ILE A 22 -21.78 -2.36 10.62
N PRO A 23 -22.48 -2.17 9.50
CA PRO A 23 -22.33 -3.06 8.36
C PRO A 23 -20.86 -3.24 7.97
N GLN A 24 -20.36 -4.47 8.03
CA GLN A 24 -18.96 -4.83 7.75
C GLN A 24 -18.85 -5.62 6.43
N GLU A 25 -19.85 -5.51 5.57
CA GLU A 25 -20.05 -6.35 4.39
C GLU A 25 -18.78 -6.45 3.54
N TYR A 26 -18.16 -5.33 3.20
CA TYR A 26 -16.97 -5.27 2.36
C TYR A 26 -15.66 -5.09 3.13
N ARG A 27 -15.68 -5.08 4.47
CA ARG A 27 -14.45 -4.86 5.23
C ARG A 27 -13.51 -6.06 5.10
N PRO A 28 -12.28 -5.85 4.63
CA PRO A 28 -11.26 -6.89 4.54
C PRO A 28 -10.97 -7.52 5.91
N GLN A 29 -10.48 -8.76 5.91
CA GLN A 29 -10.13 -9.49 7.13
C GLN A 29 -8.63 -9.41 7.46
N TYR A 30 -7.77 -9.40 6.43
CA TYR A 30 -6.32 -9.36 6.63
C TYR A 30 -5.63 -8.16 5.96
N HIS A 31 -6.27 -7.46 5.04
CA HIS A 31 -5.82 -6.14 4.64
C HIS A 31 -6.20 -5.12 5.71
N TYR A 32 -5.26 -4.26 6.10
CA TYR A 32 -5.57 -3.28 7.13
C TYR A 32 -6.50 -2.18 6.61
N THR A 33 -7.55 -1.92 7.39
CA THR A 33 -8.43 -0.74 7.27
C THR A 33 -8.57 -0.12 8.65
N ALA A 34 -8.61 1.21 8.76
CA ALA A 34 -8.93 1.83 10.04
C ALA A 34 -10.34 1.42 10.51
N PRO A 35 -10.57 1.30 11.83
CA PRO A 35 -11.88 0.91 12.36
C PRO A 35 -13.03 1.80 11.87
N LYS A 36 -12.76 3.06 11.61
CA LYS A 36 -13.71 4.05 11.09
C LYS A 36 -12.98 5.13 10.28
N ASN A 37 -13.76 5.91 9.54
CA ASN A 37 -13.36 7.13 8.87
C ASN A 37 -12.46 6.91 7.64
N TRP A 38 -11.98 8.02 7.07
CA TRP A 38 -11.16 8.08 5.88
C TRP A 38 -9.71 7.75 6.16
N VAL A 39 -9.08 6.95 5.28
CA VAL A 39 -7.63 6.78 5.20
C VAL A 39 -7.14 6.95 3.76
N ASN A 40 -5.93 7.49 3.61
CA ASN A 40 -5.17 7.43 2.37
C ASN A 40 -3.71 7.06 2.67
N ASP A 41 -2.72 7.60 2.05
CA ASP A 41 -1.30 7.27 2.04
C ASP A 41 -0.77 6.60 3.31
N PRO A 42 -0.08 5.47 3.22
CA PRO A 42 0.72 4.95 4.32
C PRO A 42 1.86 5.94 4.61
N ASN A 43 2.11 6.19 5.88
CA ASN A 43 3.14 7.09 6.36
C ASN A 43 4.03 6.40 7.39
N GLY A 44 5.23 6.90 7.58
CA GLY A 44 6.06 6.54 8.71
C GLY A 44 6.28 5.04 8.91
N LEU A 45 6.30 4.24 7.83
CA LEU A 45 6.55 2.80 7.92
C LEU A 45 7.93 2.55 8.54
N VAL A 46 7.95 2.02 9.76
CA VAL A 46 9.19 1.80 10.51
C VAL A 46 9.10 0.58 11.41
N TYR A 47 10.19 -0.16 11.54
CA TYR A 47 10.30 -1.27 12.49
C TYR A 47 11.08 -0.83 13.73
N LEU A 48 10.56 -1.16 14.92
CA LEU A 48 11.26 -0.93 16.18
C LEU A 48 10.91 -2.01 17.22
N ASP A 49 11.91 -2.69 17.76
CA ASP A 49 11.78 -3.62 18.90
C ASP A 49 10.63 -4.64 18.79
N GLY A 50 10.53 -5.31 17.64
CA GLY A 50 9.51 -6.33 17.40
C GLY A 50 8.16 -5.80 16.93
N GLU A 51 8.04 -4.51 16.69
CA GLU A 51 6.82 -3.88 16.18
C GLU A 51 7.06 -3.25 14.82
N TYR A 52 6.21 -3.57 13.84
CA TYR A 52 6.08 -2.85 12.58
C TYR A 52 5.03 -1.77 12.78
N HIS A 53 5.38 -0.52 12.53
CA HIS A 53 4.49 0.62 12.65
C HIS A 53 4.00 1.03 11.28
N LEU A 54 2.70 1.22 11.15
CA LEU A 54 2.00 1.82 10.01
C LEU A 54 1.32 3.08 10.52
N PHE A 55 1.89 4.23 10.20
CA PHE A 55 1.15 5.48 10.28
C PHE A 55 0.45 5.70 8.93
N TYR A 56 -0.57 6.53 8.91
CA TYR A 56 -1.34 6.77 7.68
C TYR A 56 -2.09 8.09 7.73
N GLN A 57 -2.34 8.66 6.58
CA GLN A 57 -3.24 9.81 6.44
C GLN A 57 -4.63 9.42 6.92
N TYR A 58 -5.17 10.18 7.84
CA TYR A 58 -6.40 9.87 8.55
C TYR A 58 -7.24 11.12 8.82
N ASN A 59 -8.53 11.06 8.52
CA ASN A 59 -9.50 12.05 9.00
C ASN A 59 -10.14 11.51 10.29
N PRO A 60 -9.82 12.03 11.48
CA PRO A 60 -10.39 11.54 12.71
C PRO A 60 -11.88 11.87 12.91
N PHE A 61 -12.45 12.74 12.09
CA PHE A 61 -13.81 13.28 12.25
C PHE A 61 -14.81 12.76 11.23
N GLY A 62 -14.36 12.15 10.11
CA GLY A 62 -15.28 11.70 9.07
C GLY A 62 -14.66 10.75 8.04
N ASN A 63 -15.52 10.21 7.16
CA ASN A 63 -15.13 9.25 6.13
C ASN A 63 -14.87 9.89 4.75
N VAL A 64 -14.54 11.17 4.72
CA VAL A 64 -14.11 11.91 3.52
C VAL A 64 -12.76 12.55 3.78
N TRP A 65 -12.02 12.84 2.73
CA TRP A 65 -10.75 13.53 2.83
C TRP A 65 -10.90 14.92 3.46
N GLY A 66 -10.07 15.25 4.38
CA GLY A 66 -10.00 16.49 5.14
C GLY A 66 -9.47 16.23 6.55
N HIS A 67 -9.13 17.26 7.30
CA HIS A 67 -8.63 17.15 8.68
C HIS A 67 -7.44 16.18 8.81
N MET A 68 -6.52 16.19 7.82
CA MET A 68 -5.46 15.21 7.75
C MET A 68 -4.58 15.23 8.99
N SER A 69 -4.57 14.09 9.63
CA SER A 69 -3.79 13.72 10.81
C SER A 69 -3.08 12.39 10.52
N TRP A 70 -2.09 11.99 11.32
CA TRP A 70 -1.55 10.65 11.22
C TRP A 70 -2.27 9.71 12.18
N GLY A 71 -3.03 8.75 11.61
CA GLY A 71 -3.46 7.54 12.32
C GLY A 71 -2.26 6.64 12.59
N HIS A 72 -2.43 5.62 13.43
CA HIS A 72 -1.36 4.72 13.83
C HIS A 72 -1.88 3.30 14.02
N ALA A 73 -1.19 2.34 13.47
CA ALA A 73 -1.37 0.92 13.75
C ALA A 73 -0.02 0.22 13.94
N VAL A 74 -0.01 -0.87 14.69
CA VAL A 74 1.19 -1.69 14.91
C VAL A 74 0.91 -3.15 14.62
N SER A 75 1.93 -3.87 14.16
CA SER A 75 1.87 -5.30 13.92
C SER A 75 3.16 -5.98 14.36
N LYS A 76 3.07 -7.24 14.80
CA LYS A 76 4.23 -8.10 15.08
C LYS A 76 4.59 -9.00 13.90
N ASP A 77 3.66 -9.17 12.95
CA ASP A 77 3.74 -10.16 11.87
C ASP A 77 3.38 -9.62 10.48
N LEU A 78 3.09 -8.30 10.35
CA LEU A 78 2.66 -7.63 9.12
C LEU A 78 1.29 -8.08 8.58
N ASN A 79 0.58 -8.95 9.28
CA ASN A 79 -0.74 -9.46 8.87
C ASN A 79 -1.86 -9.01 9.81
N ARG A 80 -1.57 -8.98 11.12
CA ARG A 80 -2.53 -8.57 12.15
C ARG A 80 -2.10 -7.24 12.72
N TRP A 81 -3.01 -6.28 12.61
CA TRP A 81 -2.74 -4.90 13.00
C TRP A 81 -3.61 -4.50 14.19
N GLU A 82 -2.98 -3.88 15.16
CA GLU A 82 -3.63 -3.23 16.30
C GLU A 82 -3.67 -1.73 16.03
N THR A 83 -4.88 -1.15 15.99
CA THR A 83 -5.05 0.30 15.84
C THR A 83 -4.77 1.00 17.16
N LEU A 84 -3.93 2.02 17.11
CA LEU A 84 -3.57 2.87 18.24
C LEU A 84 -4.24 4.26 18.11
N PRO A 85 -4.20 5.10 19.16
CA PRO A 85 -4.66 6.48 19.07
C PRO A 85 -3.95 7.26 17.95
N VAL A 86 -4.58 8.34 17.50
CA VAL A 86 -3.99 9.27 16.52
C VAL A 86 -2.62 9.73 17.02
N ALA A 87 -1.59 9.55 16.18
CA ALA A 87 -0.21 9.86 16.55
C ALA A 87 0.11 11.35 16.44
N LEU A 88 -0.23 11.95 15.31
CA LEU A 88 0.02 13.35 15.01
C LEU A 88 -1.29 14.00 14.54
N PRO A 89 -2.05 14.65 15.43
CA PRO A 89 -3.26 15.37 15.05
C PRO A 89 -2.94 16.68 14.32
N GLU A 90 -3.85 17.09 13.42
CA GLU A 90 -3.87 18.47 12.94
C GLU A 90 -3.94 19.46 14.11
N PHE A 91 -3.58 20.72 13.88
CA PHE A 91 -3.55 21.71 14.95
C PHE A 91 -3.81 23.12 14.45
N ASP A 92 -4.32 23.96 15.35
CA ASP A 92 -4.55 25.37 15.11
C ASP A 92 -3.27 26.17 15.33
N ASN A 93 -3.02 27.14 14.44
CA ASN A 93 -1.94 28.10 14.56
C ASN A 93 -2.38 29.35 15.33
N PRO A 94 -1.45 30.09 15.94
CA PRO A 94 -1.77 31.34 16.66
C PRO A 94 -2.46 32.40 15.80
N ASP A 95 -2.30 32.37 14.48
CA ASP A 95 -2.92 33.29 13.53
C ASP A 95 -4.36 32.86 13.11
N GLY A 96 -4.89 31.80 13.72
CA GLY A 96 -6.22 31.25 13.44
C GLY A 96 -6.30 30.35 12.22
N THR A 97 -5.17 30.07 11.55
CA THR A 97 -5.12 29.05 10.51
C THR A 97 -4.93 27.66 11.10
N GLN A 98 -5.32 26.63 10.35
CA GLN A 98 -5.13 25.24 10.72
C GLN A 98 -3.98 24.61 9.93
N THR A 99 -3.16 23.79 10.58
CA THR A 99 -2.15 22.97 9.93
C THR A 99 -2.59 21.52 9.93
N MET A 100 -2.81 20.96 8.74
CA MET A 100 -2.97 19.54 8.54
C MET A 100 -1.61 18.84 8.46
N ILE A 101 -1.55 17.59 8.92
CA ILE A 101 -0.35 16.75 8.86
C ILE A 101 -0.44 15.88 7.62
N PHE A 102 0.26 16.27 6.55
CA PHE A 102 0.32 15.53 5.29
C PHE A 102 1.37 14.40 5.34
N SER A 103 1.53 13.72 4.22
CA SER A 103 2.36 12.53 4.11
C SER A 103 3.83 12.76 4.45
N GLY A 104 4.49 11.68 4.83
CA GLY A 104 5.89 11.66 5.23
C GLY A 104 6.34 10.30 5.75
N CYS A 105 7.48 10.26 6.40
CA CYS A 105 8.13 9.04 6.87
C CYS A 105 8.50 9.11 8.37
N ALA A 106 8.92 7.97 8.92
CA ALA A 106 9.55 7.90 10.24
C ALA A 106 10.88 7.16 10.15
N VAL A 107 11.85 7.59 10.94
CA VAL A 107 13.18 6.98 11.05
C VAL A 107 13.54 6.73 12.50
N ILE A 108 14.46 5.79 12.74
CA ILE A 108 15.05 5.57 14.05
C ILE A 108 16.40 6.29 14.10
N ASP A 109 16.49 7.33 14.91
CA ASP A 109 17.73 8.06 15.16
C ASP A 109 18.55 7.37 16.25
N SER A 110 19.09 6.20 15.90
CA SER A 110 19.85 5.35 16.85
C SER A 110 21.17 5.99 17.32
N LEU A 111 21.67 6.97 16.59
CA LEU A 111 22.89 7.72 16.95
C LEU A 111 22.57 9.02 17.69
N ASN A 112 21.27 9.32 17.88
CA ASN A 112 20.81 10.60 18.46
C ASN A 112 21.43 11.83 17.78
N THR A 113 21.49 11.78 16.45
CA THR A 113 22.02 12.86 15.62
C THR A 113 21.20 14.15 15.78
N SER A 114 19.89 13.98 15.99
CA SER A 114 18.97 15.10 16.26
C SER A 114 19.17 15.75 17.62
N GLY A 115 19.78 15.04 18.58
CA GLY A 115 19.91 15.51 19.96
C GLY A 115 18.58 15.66 20.70
N PHE A 116 17.51 14.99 20.25
CA PHE A 116 16.19 15.02 20.91
C PHE A 116 16.11 14.09 22.13
N PHE A 117 17.02 13.13 22.22
CA PHE A 117 16.95 12.04 23.20
C PHE A 117 18.08 12.14 24.21
N GLU A 118 17.95 11.44 25.30
CA GLU A 118 19.02 11.33 26.28
C GLU A 118 20.26 10.64 25.69
N LYS A 119 21.43 10.98 26.21
CA LYS A 119 22.69 10.37 25.77
C LYS A 119 22.65 8.85 25.93
N GLY A 120 22.91 8.12 24.83
CA GLY A 120 22.89 6.65 24.81
C GLY A 120 21.51 6.03 24.53
N PHE A 121 20.46 6.82 24.37
CA PHE A 121 19.17 6.31 23.91
C PHE A 121 19.20 6.04 22.41
N THR A 122 18.98 4.78 22.00
CA THR A 122 19.15 4.32 20.61
C THR A 122 17.85 4.01 19.90
N LYS A 123 16.70 4.28 20.54
CA LYS A 123 15.38 3.90 20.05
C LYS A 123 14.48 5.11 19.75
N GLY A 124 15.12 6.27 19.56
CA GLY A 124 14.42 7.50 19.26
C GLY A 124 13.78 7.48 17.89
N MET A 125 12.47 7.68 17.81
CA MET A 125 11.72 7.75 16.55
C MET A 125 11.55 9.22 16.17
N VAL A 126 11.86 9.56 14.92
CA VAL A 126 11.64 10.91 14.36
C VAL A 126 10.73 10.78 13.14
N ALA A 127 9.57 11.42 13.20
CA ALA A 127 8.68 11.61 12.06
C ALA A 127 9.10 12.85 11.29
N VAL A 128 9.15 12.74 9.96
CA VAL A 128 9.37 13.86 9.04
C VAL A 128 8.16 13.91 8.12
N PHE A 129 7.44 15.01 8.14
CA PHE A 129 6.14 15.13 7.47
C PHE A 129 5.94 16.51 6.87
N THR A 130 4.97 16.62 5.98
CA THR A 130 4.57 17.90 5.42
C THR A 130 3.51 18.56 6.31
N SER A 131 3.79 19.76 6.79
CA SER A 131 2.79 20.67 7.34
C SER A 131 2.08 21.37 6.19
N HIS A 132 0.76 21.19 6.07
CA HIS A 132 -0.05 21.85 5.07
C HIS A 132 -0.94 22.91 5.70
N ILE A 133 -0.77 24.15 5.27
CA ILE A 133 -1.62 25.28 5.65
C ILE A 133 -2.42 25.67 4.42
N GLU A 134 -3.72 25.39 4.44
CA GLU A 134 -4.63 25.57 3.30
C GLU A 134 -4.47 26.93 2.62
N GLY A 135 -4.25 26.90 1.30
CA GLY A 135 -4.07 28.07 0.47
C GLY A 135 -2.80 28.91 0.72
N LYS A 136 -1.98 28.55 1.72
CA LYS A 136 -0.78 29.30 2.11
C LYS A 136 0.52 28.60 1.74
N ALA A 137 0.84 27.47 2.38
CA ALA A 137 2.15 26.84 2.26
C ALA A 137 2.12 25.34 2.53
N GLN A 138 3.11 24.64 1.96
CA GLN A 138 3.55 23.31 2.35
C GLN A 138 5.04 23.37 2.66
N HIS A 139 5.42 22.88 3.84
CA HIS A 139 6.80 22.83 4.30
C HIS A 139 7.06 21.60 5.14
N GLN A 140 8.33 21.18 5.28
CA GLN A 140 8.66 19.97 5.99
C GLN A 140 8.89 20.27 7.47
N SER A 141 8.28 19.44 8.32
CA SER A 141 8.32 19.53 9.77
C SER A 141 8.69 18.20 10.40
N ILE A 142 9.09 18.22 11.66
CA ILE A 142 9.46 17.02 12.41
C ILE A 142 8.76 16.96 13.77
N ALA A 143 8.53 15.70 14.19
CA ALA A 143 8.14 15.37 15.56
C ALA A 143 8.96 14.16 16.02
N TYR A 144 9.09 13.96 17.32
CA TYR A 144 9.87 12.87 17.87
C TYR A 144 9.16 12.17 19.03
N SER A 145 9.50 10.89 19.20
CA SER A 145 8.94 9.99 20.21
C SER A 145 10.04 9.15 20.85
N ALA A 146 10.00 9.00 22.17
CA ALA A 146 10.87 8.14 22.95
C ALA A 146 10.19 6.85 23.43
N ASP A 147 8.92 6.65 23.11
CA ASP A 147 8.08 5.57 23.61
C ASP A 147 7.46 4.72 22.47
N LYS A 148 8.22 4.48 21.42
CA LYS A 148 7.79 3.72 20.22
C LYS A 148 6.55 4.34 19.54
N GLY A 149 6.53 5.65 19.40
CA GLY A 149 5.47 6.33 18.68
C GLY A 149 4.13 6.39 19.39
N ARG A 150 4.06 6.08 20.73
CA ARG A 150 2.81 6.20 21.51
C ARG A 150 2.50 7.65 21.82
N THR A 151 3.52 8.45 22.10
CA THR A 151 3.41 9.90 22.27
C THR A 151 4.43 10.64 21.40
N TRP A 152 4.05 11.81 20.94
CA TRP A 152 4.87 12.61 20.03
C TRP A 152 5.01 14.05 20.53
N LYS A 153 6.21 14.59 20.41
CA LYS A 153 6.48 16.01 20.61
C LYS A 153 6.89 16.64 19.28
N ARG A 154 6.16 17.67 18.84
CA ARG A 154 6.56 18.47 17.67
C ARG A 154 7.79 19.27 18.02
N TYR A 155 8.70 19.44 17.05
CA TYR A 155 9.87 20.27 17.23
C TYR A 155 9.49 21.75 17.27
N ASP A 156 9.93 22.44 18.31
CA ASP A 156 9.50 23.85 18.57
C ASP A 156 10.01 24.85 17.51
N LYS A 157 11.03 24.45 16.72
CA LYS A 157 11.61 25.28 15.65
C LYS A 157 11.22 24.78 14.23
N ASN A 158 10.09 24.09 14.10
CA ASN A 158 9.54 23.82 12.78
C ASN A 158 9.16 25.13 12.05
N PRO A 159 9.23 25.18 10.73
CA PRO A 159 9.63 24.14 9.81
C PRO A 159 11.14 23.88 9.76
N VAL A 160 11.56 22.65 9.38
CA VAL A 160 12.97 22.29 9.15
C VAL A 160 13.41 22.49 7.71
N LEU A 161 12.47 22.55 6.77
CA LEU A 161 12.72 22.86 5.36
C LEU A 161 11.47 23.55 4.78
N ASP A 162 11.65 24.79 4.32
CA ASP A 162 10.60 25.61 3.72
C ASP A 162 11.15 26.34 2.48
N LEU A 163 10.46 26.21 1.36
CA LEU A 163 10.75 26.90 0.10
C LEU A 163 9.77 28.05 -0.17
N GLY A 164 8.83 28.33 0.73
CA GLY A 164 7.75 29.30 0.52
C GLY A 164 6.75 28.89 -0.55
N MET A 165 6.62 27.59 -0.83
CA MET A 165 5.79 27.05 -1.90
C MET A 165 4.44 26.53 -1.36
N LYS A 166 3.40 26.59 -2.21
CA LYS A 166 2.09 25.98 -1.89
C LYS A 166 2.08 24.47 -2.10
N ASP A 167 2.93 23.96 -2.98
CA ASP A 167 3.05 22.56 -3.36
C ASP A 167 4.51 22.12 -3.24
N PHE A 168 4.87 21.60 -2.05
CA PHE A 168 6.19 21.06 -1.73
C PHE A 168 6.05 20.04 -0.60
N ARG A 169 6.02 18.72 -0.91
CA ARG A 169 5.53 17.73 0.03
C ARG A 169 6.14 16.33 -0.07
N ASP A 170 5.71 15.49 0.87
CA ASP A 170 5.92 14.05 0.97
C ASP A 170 7.39 13.67 1.17
N PRO A 171 8.03 14.12 2.27
CA PRO A 171 9.42 13.79 2.55
C PRO A 171 9.58 12.32 2.90
N ASN A 172 10.56 11.65 2.28
CA ASN A 172 11.01 10.32 2.64
C ASN A 172 12.50 10.37 2.98
N VAL A 173 12.89 9.86 4.15
CA VAL A 173 14.24 10.01 4.70
C VAL A 173 14.88 8.65 4.91
N ILE A 174 16.14 8.52 4.48
CA ILE A 174 16.98 7.35 4.71
C ILE A 174 18.30 7.75 5.37
N TRP A 175 18.90 6.85 6.16
CA TRP A 175 20.27 6.98 6.61
C TRP A 175 21.22 6.50 5.52
N TYR A 176 22.21 7.34 5.15
CA TYR A 176 23.26 7.02 4.18
C TYR A 176 24.58 6.78 4.91
N PRO A 177 24.92 5.52 5.23
CA PRO A 177 26.03 5.21 6.15
C PRO A 177 27.41 5.58 5.60
N GLU A 178 27.58 5.57 4.27
CA GLU A 178 28.85 5.87 3.62
C GLU A 178 29.33 7.31 3.88
N LYS A 179 28.39 8.25 4.09
CA LYS A 179 28.66 9.66 4.43
C LYS A 179 28.23 10.04 5.84
N GLN A 180 27.60 9.13 6.57
CA GLN A 180 27.02 9.37 7.90
C GLN A 180 26.08 10.59 7.92
N VAL A 181 25.16 10.63 6.98
CA VAL A 181 24.13 11.67 6.83
C VAL A 181 22.76 11.06 6.57
N TRP A 182 21.73 11.84 6.85
CA TRP A 182 20.37 11.60 6.41
C TRP A 182 20.19 12.16 5.00
N ILE A 183 19.52 11.42 4.14
CA ILE A 183 19.10 11.86 2.81
C ILE A 183 17.59 11.94 2.78
N MET A 184 17.04 13.09 2.45
CA MET A 184 15.61 13.31 2.22
C MET A 184 15.34 13.35 0.72
N THR A 185 14.34 12.63 0.27
CA THR A 185 13.71 12.80 -1.03
C THR A 185 12.35 13.46 -0.81
N VAL A 186 12.05 14.55 -1.51
CA VAL A 186 10.81 15.32 -1.37
C VAL A 186 10.42 15.87 -2.75
N VAL A 187 9.13 16.06 -3.04
CA VAL A 187 8.72 16.50 -4.38
C VAL A 187 8.21 17.94 -4.45
N LYS A 188 8.44 18.54 -5.60
CA LYS A 188 7.69 19.68 -6.14
C LYS A 188 6.68 19.13 -7.14
N PRO A 189 5.44 18.84 -6.71
CA PRO A 189 4.46 18.03 -7.48
C PRO A 189 4.17 18.56 -8.86
N LEU A 190 3.91 19.86 -8.98
CA LEU A 190 3.52 20.52 -10.22
C LEU A 190 4.70 20.73 -11.17
N GLU A 191 5.93 20.65 -10.67
CA GLU A 191 7.16 20.76 -11.45
C GLU A 191 7.70 19.40 -11.91
N TYR A 192 7.06 18.30 -11.50
CA TYR A 192 7.51 16.92 -11.78
C TYR A 192 8.97 16.71 -11.40
N THR A 193 9.32 17.14 -10.17
CA THR A 193 10.70 17.16 -9.69
C THR A 193 10.78 16.59 -8.28
N ALA A 194 11.61 15.58 -8.09
CA ALA A 194 12.08 15.09 -6.80
C ALA A 194 13.39 15.78 -6.44
N GLN A 195 13.47 16.37 -5.26
CA GLN A 195 14.68 16.98 -4.74
C GLN A 195 15.32 16.08 -3.69
N PHE A 196 16.65 16.03 -3.68
CA PHE A 196 17.44 15.32 -2.68
C PHE A 196 18.16 16.34 -1.78
N TYR A 197 18.00 16.16 -0.47
CA TYR A 197 18.66 16.98 0.55
C TYR A 197 19.49 16.10 1.47
N GLU A 198 20.56 16.67 2.04
CA GLU A 198 21.31 16.02 3.13
C GLU A 198 21.17 16.78 4.45
N SER A 199 21.23 16.01 5.55
CA SER A 199 21.26 16.54 6.89
C SER A 199 22.14 15.69 7.81
N LYS A 200 22.83 16.33 8.75
CA LYS A 200 23.55 15.64 9.83
C LYS A 200 22.73 15.47 11.09
N ASP A 201 21.62 16.20 11.20
CA ASP A 201 20.89 16.37 12.45
C ASP A 201 19.36 16.30 12.32
N LEU A 202 18.83 15.95 11.12
CA LEU A 202 17.40 15.95 10.78
C LEU A 202 16.70 17.32 10.89
N LYS A 203 17.40 18.37 11.27
CA LYS A 203 16.87 19.73 11.52
C LYS A 203 17.33 20.74 10.50
N THR A 204 18.53 20.54 9.95
CA THR A 204 19.14 21.45 8.97
C THR A 204 19.39 20.68 7.69
N TRP A 205 18.83 21.13 6.59
CA TRP A 205 18.87 20.45 5.31
C TRP A 205 19.54 21.28 4.23
N SER A 206 20.41 20.66 3.45
CA SER A 206 21.10 21.26 2.31
C SER A 206 20.73 20.55 1.02
N LEU A 207 20.33 21.28 -0.02
CA LEU A 207 20.01 20.72 -1.32
C LEU A 207 21.24 20.08 -1.96
N LEU A 208 21.11 18.86 -2.42
CA LEU A 208 22.14 18.10 -3.12
C LEU A 208 21.96 18.13 -4.63
N SER A 209 20.77 17.73 -5.08
CA SER A 209 20.44 17.60 -6.50
C SER A 209 18.93 17.49 -6.70
N GLU A 210 18.54 17.49 -7.97
CA GLU A 210 17.17 17.27 -8.43
C GLU A 210 17.11 16.14 -9.47
N PHE A 211 15.99 15.44 -9.50
CA PHE A 211 15.63 14.47 -10.51
C PHE A 211 14.20 14.75 -10.99
N GLY A 212 13.98 14.80 -12.30
CA GLY A 212 12.62 15.02 -12.76
C GLY A 212 12.49 15.29 -14.25
N LYS A 213 11.29 15.73 -14.63
CA LYS A 213 10.88 16.06 -16.03
C LYS A 213 11.07 14.89 -16.99
N GLN A 214 10.88 13.68 -16.49
CA GLN A 214 10.92 12.42 -17.24
C GLN A 214 9.97 11.39 -16.63
N GLY A 215 9.72 10.29 -17.33
CA GLY A 215 8.74 9.29 -16.90
C GLY A 215 7.31 9.74 -17.17
N ASP A 216 6.39 9.39 -16.26
CA ASP A 216 4.99 9.81 -16.32
C ASP A 216 4.79 11.19 -15.69
N MET A 217 4.18 12.09 -16.42
CA MET A 217 3.83 13.44 -16.01
C MET A 217 2.35 13.75 -16.34
N THR A 218 1.52 12.72 -16.47
CA THR A 218 0.09 12.90 -16.76
C THR A 218 -0.72 13.33 -15.53
N LYS A 219 -0.20 13.03 -14.35
CA LYS A 219 -0.71 13.51 -13.04
C LYS A 219 0.47 14.06 -12.25
N ILE A 220 0.19 14.84 -11.21
CA ILE A 220 1.22 15.38 -10.30
C ILE A 220 2.07 14.27 -9.69
N TRP A 221 3.28 14.62 -9.25
CA TRP A 221 4.17 13.70 -8.55
C TRP A 221 3.99 13.80 -7.05
N GLU A 222 3.84 12.65 -6.38
CA GLU A 222 3.64 12.56 -4.93
C GLU A 222 4.43 11.39 -4.34
N CYS A 223 4.57 11.35 -3.03
CA CYS A 223 5.09 10.24 -2.23
C CYS A 223 6.38 9.62 -2.77
N PRO A 224 7.46 10.40 -2.99
CA PRO A 224 8.71 9.86 -3.50
C PRO A 224 9.40 8.98 -2.46
N SER A 225 10.05 7.90 -2.87
CA SER A 225 10.92 7.12 -1.99
C SER A 225 12.16 6.62 -2.73
N LEU A 226 13.31 6.69 -2.08
CA LEU A 226 14.59 6.19 -2.60
C LEU A 226 15.05 4.99 -1.75
N THR A 227 15.21 3.83 -2.37
CA THR A 227 15.50 2.58 -1.64
C THR A 227 16.55 1.77 -2.36
N LYS A 228 17.51 1.21 -1.60
CA LYS A 228 18.50 0.27 -2.13
C LYS A 228 17.89 -1.12 -2.19
N VAL A 229 17.83 -1.73 -3.37
CA VAL A 229 17.10 -2.97 -3.64
C VAL A 229 18.05 -4.05 -4.17
N PRO A 230 18.04 -5.27 -3.61
CA PRO A 230 18.90 -6.36 -4.05
C PRO A 230 18.44 -6.88 -5.42
N VAL A 231 19.42 -7.33 -6.22
CA VAL A 231 19.19 -8.00 -7.51
C VAL A 231 19.18 -9.50 -7.30
N GLU A 232 18.12 -10.19 -7.73
CA GLU A 232 17.95 -11.63 -7.60
C GLU A 232 19.12 -12.40 -8.26
N GLY A 233 19.59 -13.44 -7.59
CA GLY A 233 20.65 -14.30 -8.08
C GLY A 233 22.04 -13.66 -8.13
N SER A 234 22.25 -12.50 -7.51
CA SER A 234 23.54 -11.81 -7.43
C SER A 234 23.78 -11.14 -6.07
N ASN A 235 25.00 -10.64 -5.85
CA ASN A 235 25.32 -9.77 -4.71
C ASN A 235 25.16 -8.28 -5.05
N GLU A 236 24.63 -7.96 -6.23
CA GLU A 236 24.42 -6.59 -6.69
C GLU A 236 23.16 -6.01 -6.01
N SER A 237 23.17 -4.71 -5.79
CA SER A 237 21.99 -3.92 -5.43
C SER A 237 21.95 -2.68 -6.27
N LYS A 238 20.75 -2.21 -6.59
CA LYS A 238 20.53 -0.91 -7.26
C LYS A 238 19.64 -0.02 -6.41
N TRP A 239 19.66 1.26 -6.70
CA TRP A 239 18.74 2.20 -6.11
C TRP A 239 17.46 2.25 -6.96
N VAL A 240 16.33 2.26 -6.28
CA VAL A 240 15.02 2.42 -6.89
C VAL A 240 14.39 3.69 -6.34
N LEU A 241 14.06 4.61 -7.23
CA LEU A 241 13.26 5.79 -6.94
C LEU A 241 11.83 5.50 -7.37
N MET A 242 10.90 5.41 -6.42
CA MET A 242 9.46 5.26 -6.66
C MET A 242 8.78 6.61 -6.51
N ILE A 243 7.79 6.89 -7.35
CA ILE A 243 7.03 8.13 -7.36
C ILE A 243 5.58 7.83 -7.71
N SER A 244 4.65 8.28 -6.90
CA SER A 244 3.23 8.29 -7.23
C SER A 244 2.96 9.32 -8.33
N SER A 245 2.25 8.92 -9.38
CA SER A 245 2.05 9.69 -10.61
C SER A 245 0.76 9.29 -11.32
N GLY A 246 0.61 9.59 -12.60
CA GLY A 246 -0.41 9.00 -13.46
C GLY A 246 0.07 7.73 -14.17
N HIS A 247 -0.84 7.15 -14.95
CA HIS A 247 -0.54 6.09 -15.91
C HIS A 247 -0.80 6.57 -17.33
N ARG A 248 0.26 6.74 -18.12
CA ARG A 248 0.22 7.39 -19.44
C ARG A 248 -0.82 6.82 -20.40
N GLN A 249 -1.01 5.49 -20.37
CA GLN A 249 -1.91 4.82 -21.33
C GLN A 249 -3.34 4.68 -20.77
N LYS A 250 -3.50 4.63 -19.45
CA LYS A 250 -4.76 4.26 -18.80
C LYS A 250 -5.50 5.45 -18.20
N ASN A 251 -4.85 6.62 -18.12
CA ASN A 251 -5.40 7.90 -17.61
C ASN A 251 -6.02 7.76 -16.19
N TYR A 252 -5.36 7.04 -15.29
CA TYR A 252 -5.67 6.98 -13.87
C TYR A 252 -4.40 7.17 -13.03
N LEU A 253 -4.50 7.08 -11.71
CA LEU A 253 -3.36 7.14 -10.81
C LEU A 253 -2.54 5.86 -10.86
N ALA A 254 -1.24 5.98 -10.74
CA ALA A 254 -0.31 4.86 -10.68
C ALA A 254 0.98 5.26 -9.95
N MET A 255 1.83 4.31 -9.70
CA MET A 255 3.17 4.54 -9.19
C MET A 255 4.19 4.12 -10.23
N GLN A 256 5.01 5.06 -10.68
CA GLN A 256 6.17 4.76 -11.53
C GLN A 256 7.42 4.51 -10.70
N TYR A 257 8.39 3.80 -11.27
CA TYR A 257 9.69 3.64 -10.65
C TYR A 257 10.84 3.77 -11.65
N PHE A 258 11.98 4.20 -11.12
CA PHE A 258 13.25 4.32 -11.84
C PHE A 258 14.30 3.48 -11.12
N VAL A 259 15.04 2.67 -11.88
CA VAL A 259 16.18 1.92 -11.34
C VAL A 259 17.46 2.62 -11.74
N GLY A 260 18.41 2.75 -10.85
CA GLY A 260 19.66 3.45 -11.12
C GLY A 260 20.71 3.32 -10.03
N ASP A 261 21.62 4.25 -10.01
CA ASP A 261 22.66 4.39 -9.01
C ASP A 261 22.51 5.71 -8.26
N PHE A 262 22.83 5.71 -6.97
CA PHE A 262 22.85 6.90 -6.13
C PHE A 262 24.18 6.98 -5.39
N ASP A 263 24.92 8.08 -5.57
CA ASP A 263 26.27 8.29 -5.03
C ASP A 263 26.27 9.04 -3.68
N GLY A 264 25.08 9.18 -3.09
CA GLY A 264 24.86 10.00 -1.89
C GLY A 264 24.72 11.48 -2.19
N LYS A 265 24.52 11.86 -3.47
CA LYS A 265 24.24 13.21 -3.92
C LYS A 265 23.25 13.21 -5.09
N THR A 266 23.50 12.41 -6.11
CA THR A 266 22.76 12.41 -7.39
C THR A 266 22.23 11.02 -7.68
N PHE A 267 20.96 10.95 -8.03
CA PHE A 267 20.35 9.74 -8.59
C PHE A 267 20.51 9.74 -10.12
N THR A 268 21.15 8.70 -10.63
CA THR A 268 21.37 8.50 -12.07
C THR A 268 20.59 7.27 -12.52
N PRO A 269 19.47 7.44 -13.25
CA PRO A 269 18.67 6.31 -13.70
C PRO A 269 19.40 5.52 -14.77
N GLN A 270 19.17 4.21 -14.84
CA GLN A 270 19.50 3.43 -16.02
C GLN A 270 18.67 3.93 -17.22
N LYS A 271 19.19 3.72 -18.43
CA LYS A 271 18.41 4.01 -19.62
C LYS A 271 17.16 3.11 -19.66
N GLN A 272 16.00 3.72 -19.79
CA GLN A 272 14.71 3.06 -19.90
C GLN A 272 14.04 3.45 -21.21
N ASN A 273 13.48 2.47 -21.93
CA ASN A 273 12.74 2.72 -23.19
C ASN A 273 11.23 2.86 -22.94
N GLU A 274 10.78 2.55 -21.74
CA GLU A 274 9.38 2.57 -21.31
C GLU A 274 9.26 3.10 -19.89
N ILE A 275 8.06 3.53 -19.51
CA ILE A 275 7.74 3.88 -18.13
C ILE A 275 7.44 2.57 -17.40
N LEU A 276 8.07 2.39 -16.24
CA LEU A 276 7.87 1.21 -15.40
C LEU A 276 6.92 1.57 -14.26
N TYR A 277 5.90 0.75 -14.05
CA TYR A 277 4.93 0.93 -12.99
C TYR A 277 5.10 -0.12 -11.90
N VAL A 278 4.86 0.29 -10.66
CA VAL A 278 4.95 -0.59 -9.48
C VAL A 278 3.79 -1.59 -9.47
N ASP A 279 2.61 -1.14 -9.87
CA ASP A 279 1.40 -1.96 -9.96
C ASP A 279 0.64 -1.58 -11.23
N GLU A 280 0.05 -2.56 -11.90
CA GLU A 280 -0.68 -2.40 -13.16
C GLU A 280 -2.20 -2.39 -12.97
N GLY A 281 -2.66 -2.60 -11.73
CA GLY A 281 -4.04 -2.41 -11.33
C GLY A 281 -4.38 -0.94 -11.12
N LYS A 282 -5.63 -0.67 -10.88
CA LYS A 282 -6.13 0.70 -10.78
C LYS A 282 -6.11 1.26 -9.34
N ASP A 283 -6.03 0.39 -8.35
CA ASP A 283 -6.18 0.77 -6.95
C ASP A 283 -4.89 0.55 -6.14
N PHE A 284 -3.74 1.06 -6.60
CA PHE A 284 -2.49 1.00 -5.86
C PHE A 284 -1.73 2.33 -5.95
N TYR A 285 -1.57 3.02 -4.83
CA TYR A 285 -0.98 4.35 -4.81
C TYR A 285 -0.19 4.63 -3.54
N ALA A 286 0.66 5.65 -3.54
CA ALA A 286 1.37 6.21 -2.39
C ALA A 286 2.20 5.20 -1.57
N ALA A 287 2.63 4.07 -2.17
CA ALA A 287 3.40 3.07 -1.46
C ALA A 287 4.79 3.60 -1.07
N ILE A 288 5.17 3.35 0.17
CA ILE A 288 6.50 3.66 0.69
C ILE A 288 7.12 2.41 1.34
N PRO A 289 8.46 2.33 1.40
CA PRO A 289 9.15 1.23 2.08
C PRO A 289 9.23 1.44 3.59
N PHE A 290 9.32 0.32 4.34
CA PHE A 290 9.67 0.34 5.76
C PHE A 290 11.11 0.79 5.97
N SER A 291 11.34 1.66 6.92
CA SER A 291 12.65 2.00 7.44
C SER A 291 13.05 1.08 8.61
N ASN A 292 14.34 0.98 8.88
CA ASN A 292 14.91 0.26 10.03
C ASN A 292 14.47 -1.22 10.16
N LEU A 293 14.24 -1.90 9.03
CA LEU A 293 13.90 -3.33 9.06
C LEU A 293 15.00 -4.15 9.75
N PRO A 294 14.64 -5.20 10.51
CA PRO A 294 15.63 -6.08 11.12
C PRO A 294 16.48 -6.78 10.04
N LYS A 295 17.73 -7.08 10.36
CA LYS A 295 18.71 -7.71 9.44
C LYS A 295 18.26 -9.05 8.87
N SER A 296 17.25 -9.68 9.46
CA SER A 296 16.63 -10.91 8.92
C SER A 296 15.86 -10.66 7.62
N HIS A 297 15.41 -9.42 7.37
CA HIS A 297 14.85 -9.03 6.08
C HIS A 297 15.98 -8.65 5.13
N THR A 298 16.16 -9.46 4.10
CA THR A 298 17.18 -9.22 3.05
C THR A 298 16.63 -8.38 1.90
N LYS A 299 15.31 -8.18 1.86
CA LYS A 299 14.59 -7.40 0.87
C LYS A 299 13.83 -6.28 1.58
N PRO A 300 13.71 -5.10 0.98
CA PRO A 300 12.82 -4.08 1.48
C PRO A 300 11.34 -4.52 1.39
N ILE A 301 10.51 -3.96 2.25
CA ILE A 301 9.08 -4.23 2.34
C ILE A 301 8.35 -2.91 2.18
N MET A 302 7.26 -2.91 1.41
CA MET A 302 6.40 -1.74 1.22
C MET A 302 4.93 -2.07 1.50
N ILE A 303 4.15 -1.03 1.78
CA ILE A 303 2.68 -1.05 1.84
C ILE A 303 2.20 0.14 1.03
N GLY A 304 1.14 -0.05 0.22
CA GLY A 304 0.48 1.00 -0.56
C GLY A 304 -0.96 1.25 -0.11
N TRP A 305 -1.49 2.41 -0.44
CA TRP A 305 -2.90 2.72 -0.30
C TRP A 305 -3.67 2.03 -1.42
N ILE A 306 -4.74 1.33 -1.07
CA ILE A 306 -5.65 0.72 -2.04
C ILE A 306 -6.80 1.69 -2.25
N ASN A 307 -6.75 2.46 -3.30
CA ASN A 307 -7.83 3.30 -3.82
C ASN A 307 -7.38 4.11 -5.05
N ASP A 308 -8.32 4.86 -5.63
CA ASP A 308 -8.06 5.87 -6.67
C ASP A 308 -8.81 7.16 -6.32
N TRP A 309 -8.13 8.31 -6.37
CA TRP A 309 -8.70 9.62 -6.03
C TRP A 309 -9.98 9.97 -6.83
N GLU A 310 -10.17 9.35 -8.02
CA GLU A 310 -11.33 9.62 -8.87
C GLU A 310 -12.64 9.19 -8.22
N TYR A 311 -12.63 8.06 -7.46
CA TYR A 311 -13.83 7.49 -6.81
C TYR A 311 -13.66 7.13 -5.34
N ALA A 312 -12.51 7.45 -4.76
CA ALA A 312 -12.22 7.08 -3.38
C ALA A 312 -13.30 7.51 -2.36
N ARG A 313 -14.01 8.60 -2.65
CA ARG A 313 -15.08 9.12 -1.79
C ARG A 313 -16.40 8.35 -1.93
N GLU A 314 -16.55 7.54 -2.97
CA GLU A 314 -17.82 6.94 -3.39
C GLU A 314 -17.82 5.42 -3.30
N ILE A 315 -16.68 4.77 -2.94
CA ILE A 315 -16.65 3.31 -2.78
C ILE A 315 -17.75 2.84 -1.82
N PRO A 316 -18.45 1.72 -2.11
CA PRO A 316 -19.67 1.31 -1.41
C PRO A 316 -19.38 0.64 -0.05
N THR A 317 -18.51 1.22 0.76
CA THR A 317 -18.14 0.73 2.10
C THR A 317 -19.02 1.31 3.21
N GLY A 318 -20.10 2.00 2.83
CA GLY A 318 -21.00 2.68 3.77
C GLY A 318 -20.37 3.95 4.37
N ASP A 319 -20.96 4.43 5.46
CA ASP A 319 -20.57 5.70 6.09
C ASP A 319 -19.56 5.53 7.22
N THR A 320 -19.00 4.35 7.42
CA THR A 320 -18.20 4.07 8.61
C THR A 320 -16.71 4.11 8.39
N TRP A 321 -16.23 3.60 7.26
CA TRP A 321 -14.79 3.54 6.94
C TRP A 321 -14.57 3.72 5.43
N ARG A 322 -13.39 4.17 5.04
CA ARG A 322 -13.09 4.39 3.64
C ARG A 322 -11.59 4.35 3.35
N GLY A 323 -11.21 3.49 2.37
CA GLY A 323 -9.82 3.21 2.03
C GLY A 323 -9.22 2.06 2.84
N GLY A 324 -8.17 1.47 2.32
CA GLY A 324 -7.45 0.35 2.91
C GLY A 324 -6.01 0.30 2.42
N PHE A 325 -5.25 -0.66 2.93
CA PHE A 325 -3.84 -0.81 2.58
C PHE A 325 -3.57 -2.19 2.00
N SER A 326 -2.62 -2.27 1.08
CA SER A 326 -2.16 -3.54 0.53
C SER A 326 -1.59 -4.46 1.63
N VAL A 327 -1.50 -5.75 1.35
CA VAL A 327 -0.60 -6.57 2.16
C VAL A 327 0.82 -6.00 2.10
N ALA A 328 1.62 -6.29 3.11
CA ALA A 328 3.04 -5.98 3.07
C ALA A 328 3.70 -6.79 1.95
N ARG A 329 4.44 -6.13 1.05
CA ARG A 329 5.10 -6.74 -0.11
C ARG A 329 6.61 -6.62 0.00
N GLU A 330 7.32 -7.75 0.00
CA GLU A 330 8.76 -7.78 -0.25
C GLU A 330 9.02 -7.48 -1.71
N PHE A 331 10.10 -6.74 -2.01
CA PHE A 331 10.48 -6.49 -3.39
C PHE A 331 12.00 -6.62 -3.63
N SER A 332 12.34 -7.02 -4.85
CA SER A 332 13.68 -7.21 -5.35
C SER A 332 13.74 -6.76 -6.81
N LEU A 333 14.91 -6.80 -7.41
CA LEU A 333 15.11 -6.53 -8.82
C LEU A 333 15.51 -7.80 -9.56
N LYS A 334 14.94 -8.00 -10.72
CA LYS A 334 15.35 -9.00 -11.69
C LYS A 334 16.04 -8.34 -12.86
N LYS A 335 17.20 -8.86 -13.28
CA LYS A 335 17.88 -8.41 -14.49
C LYS A 335 17.25 -9.05 -15.72
N THR A 336 16.85 -8.24 -16.69
CA THR A 336 16.30 -8.65 -17.99
C THR A 336 17.17 -8.12 -19.14
N ALA A 337 16.84 -8.44 -20.38
CA ALA A 337 17.51 -7.88 -21.54
C ALA A 337 17.30 -6.36 -21.68
N GLU A 338 16.15 -5.86 -21.21
CA GLU A 338 15.78 -4.44 -21.26
C GLU A 338 16.21 -3.65 -20.00
N GLY A 339 16.97 -4.25 -19.09
CA GLY A 339 17.41 -3.66 -17.83
C GLY A 339 16.76 -4.32 -16.61
N PHE A 340 16.77 -3.65 -15.48
CA PHE A 340 16.22 -4.19 -14.25
C PHE A 340 14.71 -3.97 -14.17
N ARG A 341 13.99 -4.95 -13.61
CA ARG A 341 12.55 -4.90 -13.35
C ARG A 341 12.26 -5.25 -11.90
N LEU A 342 11.28 -4.57 -11.32
CA LEU A 342 10.79 -4.86 -9.97
C LEU A 342 10.12 -6.23 -9.93
N VAL A 343 10.35 -6.97 -8.84
CA VAL A 343 9.65 -8.23 -8.53
C VAL A 343 9.09 -8.08 -7.13
N GLN A 344 7.80 -8.36 -6.94
CA GLN A 344 7.08 -8.15 -5.69
C GLN A 344 6.42 -9.46 -5.23
N GLN A 345 6.44 -9.72 -3.94
CA GLN A 345 5.76 -10.86 -3.34
C GLN A 345 5.12 -10.45 -2.01
N PRO A 346 3.95 -10.97 -1.66
CA PRO A 346 3.47 -10.87 -0.29
C PRO A 346 4.50 -11.42 0.68
N VAL A 347 4.70 -10.77 1.82
CA VAL A 347 5.64 -11.21 2.85
C VAL A 347 5.39 -12.66 3.27
N ALA A 348 6.45 -13.39 3.57
CA ALA A 348 6.36 -14.82 3.94
C ALA A 348 5.51 -15.05 5.20
N GLN A 349 5.41 -14.06 6.07
CA GLN A 349 4.61 -14.09 7.31
C GLN A 349 3.13 -14.36 7.05
N LEU A 350 2.59 -13.98 5.88
CA LEU A 350 1.19 -14.28 5.53
C LEU A 350 0.89 -15.78 5.57
N LYS A 351 1.88 -16.64 5.29
CA LYS A 351 1.72 -18.10 5.34
C LYS A 351 1.34 -18.63 6.73
N SER A 352 1.71 -17.94 7.79
CA SER A 352 1.36 -18.34 9.16
C SER A 352 -0.14 -18.23 9.48
N ALA A 353 -0.88 -17.42 8.72
CA ALA A 353 -2.32 -17.25 8.85
C ALA A 353 -3.11 -18.19 7.91
N GLN A 354 -2.44 -18.97 7.06
CA GLN A 354 -3.04 -19.78 6.02
C GLN A 354 -3.40 -21.20 6.50
N LYS A 355 -4.51 -21.71 5.98
CA LYS A 355 -4.90 -23.11 6.10
C LYS A 355 -5.30 -23.63 4.72
N GLU A 356 -4.66 -24.71 4.27
CA GLU A 356 -5.01 -25.34 2.98
C GLU A 356 -6.49 -25.77 2.96
N ALA A 357 -7.22 -25.32 1.96
CA ALA A 357 -8.62 -25.67 1.72
C ALA A 357 -8.78 -26.59 0.51
N PHE A 358 -7.94 -26.42 -0.51
CA PHE A 358 -7.98 -27.25 -1.72
C PHE A 358 -6.62 -27.31 -2.41
N ARG A 359 -6.31 -28.48 -3.01
CA ARG A 359 -5.13 -28.66 -3.83
C ARG A 359 -5.37 -29.65 -4.96
N ILE A 360 -4.83 -29.34 -6.14
CA ILE A 360 -4.85 -30.24 -7.30
C ILE A 360 -3.52 -30.13 -8.07
N LYS A 361 -3.11 -31.19 -8.72
CA LYS A 361 -1.93 -31.25 -9.60
C LYS A 361 -2.23 -32.02 -10.88
N ASN A 362 -1.56 -31.64 -11.97
CA ASN A 362 -1.59 -32.32 -13.27
C ASN A 362 -3.01 -32.58 -13.82
N LYS A 363 -3.88 -31.57 -13.71
CA LYS A 363 -5.27 -31.65 -14.20
C LYS A 363 -5.38 -31.01 -15.57
N VAL A 364 -5.73 -31.83 -16.55
CA VAL A 364 -6.12 -31.34 -17.89
C VAL A 364 -7.53 -30.77 -17.82
N ILE A 365 -7.71 -29.57 -18.35
CA ILE A 365 -9.00 -28.90 -18.52
C ILE A 365 -9.32 -28.72 -20.00
N ASP A 366 -10.61 -28.93 -20.35
CA ASP A 366 -11.18 -28.78 -21.68
C ASP A 366 -12.59 -28.16 -21.48
N GLY A 367 -12.69 -26.84 -21.72
CA GLY A 367 -13.88 -26.08 -21.31
C GLY A 367 -13.80 -25.64 -19.84
N VAL A 368 -14.93 -25.62 -19.14
CA VAL A 368 -15.05 -25.10 -17.77
C VAL A 368 -14.72 -26.18 -16.73
N TYR A 369 -13.94 -25.82 -15.78
CA TYR A 369 -13.64 -26.60 -14.58
C TYR A 369 -13.97 -25.80 -13.32
N ASN A 370 -15.07 -26.14 -12.65
CA ASN A 370 -15.45 -25.53 -11.38
C ASN A 370 -14.59 -26.13 -10.26
N LEU A 371 -13.97 -25.25 -9.45
CA LEU A 371 -13.20 -25.68 -8.29
C LEU A 371 -14.17 -26.03 -7.14
N PRO A 372 -13.90 -27.08 -6.36
CA PRO A 372 -14.73 -27.44 -5.20
C PRO A 372 -14.42 -26.52 -3.99
N PHE A 373 -14.47 -25.22 -4.21
CA PHE A 373 -14.24 -24.19 -3.21
C PHE A 373 -15.14 -22.98 -3.50
N LYS A 374 -15.72 -22.44 -2.45
CA LYS A 374 -16.45 -21.17 -2.44
C LYS A 374 -15.93 -20.31 -1.30
N GLY A 375 -15.86 -19.03 -1.50
CA GLY A 375 -15.40 -18.11 -0.45
C GLY A 375 -15.01 -16.73 -0.97
N GLU A 376 -14.83 -15.82 -0.05
CA GLU A 376 -14.47 -14.43 -0.30
C GLU A 376 -13.11 -14.02 0.29
N VAL A 377 -12.49 -14.91 1.12
CA VAL A 377 -11.20 -14.65 1.77
C VAL A 377 -10.28 -15.85 1.55
N PHE A 378 -9.33 -15.70 0.62
CA PHE A 378 -8.43 -16.79 0.25
C PHE A 378 -7.14 -16.30 -0.43
N ASP A 379 -6.14 -17.17 -0.44
CA ASP A 379 -4.92 -17.10 -1.24
C ASP A 379 -4.94 -18.26 -2.23
N LEU A 380 -5.03 -17.96 -3.52
CA LEU A 380 -5.02 -18.94 -4.61
C LEU A 380 -3.70 -18.84 -5.37
N GLU A 381 -2.96 -19.94 -5.42
CA GLU A 381 -1.79 -20.09 -6.28
C GLU A 381 -2.09 -21.07 -7.39
N VAL A 382 -1.79 -20.71 -8.64
CA VAL A 382 -1.95 -21.62 -9.79
C VAL A 382 -0.80 -21.48 -10.79
N GLU A 383 -0.30 -22.64 -11.24
CA GLU A 383 0.61 -22.77 -12.38
C GLU A 383 -0.13 -23.46 -13.52
N LEU A 384 -0.24 -22.77 -14.65
CA LEU A 384 -0.96 -23.22 -15.84
C LEU A 384 -0.01 -23.38 -17.03
N ARG A 385 -0.23 -24.47 -17.83
CA ARG A 385 0.33 -24.61 -19.17
C ARG A 385 -0.82 -24.52 -20.18
N PRO A 386 -0.93 -23.43 -20.94
CA PRO A 386 -2.01 -23.29 -21.91
C PRO A 386 -2.02 -24.37 -23.01
N HIS A 387 -0.87 -24.93 -23.38
CA HIS A 387 -0.72 -25.93 -24.44
C HIS A 387 -1.39 -25.51 -25.76
N ARG A 388 -2.58 -26.10 -26.06
CA ARG A 388 -3.34 -25.81 -27.28
C ARG A 388 -4.48 -24.81 -27.05
N ALA A 389 -4.77 -24.44 -25.81
CA ALA A 389 -5.75 -23.42 -25.53
C ALA A 389 -5.34 -22.09 -26.16
N LYS A 390 -6.29 -21.38 -26.72
CA LYS A 390 -6.12 -20.00 -27.19
C LYS A 390 -6.27 -19.00 -26.05
N VAL A 391 -7.16 -19.32 -25.12
CA VAL A 391 -7.47 -18.49 -23.95
C VAL A 391 -7.59 -19.37 -22.72
N VAL A 392 -7.07 -18.87 -21.58
CA VAL A 392 -7.31 -19.43 -20.27
C VAL A 392 -7.90 -18.33 -19.38
N THR A 393 -8.98 -18.67 -18.65
CA THR A 393 -9.69 -17.74 -17.80
C THR A 393 -9.83 -18.27 -16.39
N LEU A 394 -9.50 -17.49 -15.38
CA LEU A 394 -9.81 -17.71 -13.98
C LEU A 394 -10.93 -16.74 -13.59
N ASN A 395 -12.10 -17.27 -13.22
CA ASN A 395 -13.19 -16.48 -12.68
C ASN A 395 -13.23 -16.65 -11.17
N VAL A 396 -13.36 -15.55 -10.44
CA VAL A 396 -13.51 -15.53 -8.98
C VAL A 396 -14.73 -14.70 -8.60
N PHE A 397 -15.26 -14.91 -7.40
CA PHE A 397 -16.52 -14.33 -6.91
C PHE A 397 -17.69 -14.54 -7.88
N GLN A 398 -17.70 -15.68 -8.54
CA GLN A 398 -18.70 -15.99 -9.56
C GLN A 398 -20.04 -16.33 -8.92
N SER A 399 -21.08 -15.56 -9.27
CA SER A 399 -22.46 -15.77 -8.81
C SER A 399 -23.45 -15.03 -9.70
N GLN A 400 -24.56 -15.66 -10.07
CA GLN A 400 -25.74 -15.05 -10.71
C GLN A 400 -25.45 -13.99 -11.81
N GLY A 401 -24.45 -14.23 -12.65
CA GLY A 401 -24.06 -13.32 -13.74
C GLY A 401 -22.98 -12.31 -13.37
N GLU A 402 -22.47 -12.36 -12.15
CA GLU A 402 -21.30 -11.60 -11.68
C GLU A 402 -20.05 -12.45 -11.70
N ALA A 403 -18.92 -11.86 -11.97
CA ALA A 403 -17.60 -12.44 -11.77
C ALA A 403 -16.52 -11.34 -11.89
N THR A 404 -15.42 -11.51 -11.17
CA THR A 404 -14.15 -10.88 -11.52
C THR A 404 -13.38 -11.86 -12.39
N VAL A 405 -12.95 -11.39 -13.57
CA VAL A 405 -12.42 -12.26 -14.62
C VAL A 405 -10.93 -11.96 -14.87
N ILE A 406 -10.10 -12.97 -14.66
CA ILE A 406 -8.67 -12.92 -15.00
C ILE A 406 -8.49 -13.77 -16.25
N ARG A 407 -8.27 -13.11 -17.40
CA ARG A 407 -8.20 -13.76 -18.71
C ARG A 407 -6.81 -13.62 -19.31
N TYR A 408 -6.25 -14.70 -19.79
CA TYR A 408 -4.99 -14.74 -20.49
C TYR A 408 -5.17 -15.17 -21.95
N ASP A 409 -4.79 -14.32 -22.88
CA ASP A 409 -4.77 -14.59 -24.31
C ASP A 409 -3.38 -15.06 -24.72
N VAL A 410 -3.28 -16.29 -25.22
CA VAL A 410 -2.01 -16.95 -25.52
C VAL A 410 -1.32 -16.35 -26.73
N ALA A 411 -2.09 -15.95 -27.74
CA ALA A 411 -1.53 -15.41 -28.98
C ALA A 411 -0.92 -14.02 -28.78
N THR A 412 -1.59 -13.19 -27.99
CA THR A 412 -1.12 -11.82 -27.69
C THR A 412 -0.23 -11.76 -26.45
N GLN A 413 -0.18 -12.84 -25.65
CA GLN A 413 0.51 -12.88 -24.36
C GLN A 413 0.05 -11.73 -23.44
N GLU A 414 -1.25 -11.49 -23.44
CA GLU A 414 -1.86 -10.43 -22.64
C GLU A 414 -2.74 -11.05 -21.54
N LEU A 415 -2.49 -10.61 -20.32
CA LEU A 415 -3.36 -10.87 -19.20
C LEU A 415 -4.27 -9.66 -18.99
N SER A 416 -5.55 -9.91 -18.77
CA SER A 416 -6.51 -8.88 -18.36
C SER A 416 -7.17 -9.25 -17.05
N LEU A 417 -7.39 -8.26 -16.19
CA LEU A 417 -8.23 -8.32 -15.02
C LEU A 417 -9.44 -7.43 -15.28
N ASP A 418 -10.63 -8.05 -15.38
CA ASP A 418 -11.90 -7.42 -15.70
C ASP A 418 -12.81 -7.41 -14.47
N ARG A 419 -13.09 -6.21 -13.95
CA ARG A 419 -14.03 -6.00 -12.84
C ARG A 419 -15.36 -5.39 -13.26
N THR A 420 -15.63 -5.31 -14.56
CA THR A 420 -16.86 -4.67 -15.09
C THR A 420 -18.15 -5.32 -14.63
N LYS A 421 -18.07 -6.57 -14.15
CA LYS A 421 -19.18 -7.33 -13.57
C LYS A 421 -18.88 -7.85 -12.16
N SER A 422 -18.06 -7.18 -11.39
CA SER A 422 -17.63 -7.59 -10.04
C SER A 422 -18.55 -7.01 -8.95
N GLY A 423 -19.88 -7.12 -9.15
CA GLY A 423 -20.90 -6.68 -8.20
C GLY A 423 -21.27 -5.22 -8.33
N GLN A 424 -21.16 -4.44 -7.26
CA GLN A 424 -21.50 -3.01 -7.24
C GLN A 424 -20.45 -2.20 -8.00
N VAL A 425 -20.62 -2.04 -9.31
CA VAL A 425 -19.66 -1.34 -10.19
C VAL A 425 -20.15 0.02 -10.70
N ASN A 426 -21.43 0.37 -10.44
CA ASN A 426 -22.09 1.54 -11.01
C ASN A 426 -22.10 2.79 -10.10
N PHE A 427 -21.43 2.73 -8.95
CA PHE A 427 -21.39 3.86 -8.00
C PHE A 427 -20.55 5.04 -8.53
N HIS A 428 -19.63 4.80 -9.45
CA HIS A 428 -18.86 5.86 -10.11
C HIS A 428 -18.52 5.44 -11.56
N PRO A 429 -18.63 6.36 -12.56
CA PRO A 429 -18.45 6.02 -13.98
C PRO A 429 -17.03 5.57 -14.34
N ARG A 430 -16.04 5.95 -13.52
CA ARG A 430 -14.62 5.58 -13.74
C ARG A 430 -14.21 4.30 -13.00
N PHE A 431 -15.10 3.69 -12.22
CA PHE A 431 -14.76 2.48 -11.45
C PHE A 431 -14.68 1.24 -12.32
N SER A 432 -15.74 0.96 -13.09
CA SER A 432 -15.80 -0.21 -13.97
C SER A 432 -14.69 -0.17 -15.02
N SER A 433 -13.78 -1.15 -15.00
CA SER A 433 -12.59 -1.16 -15.88
C SER A 433 -12.07 -2.56 -16.18
N VAL A 434 -11.21 -2.64 -17.19
CA VAL A 434 -10.45 -3.84 -17.57
C VAL A 434 -8.99 -3.45 -17.66
N GLU A 435 -8.19 -3.92 -16.72
CA GLU A 435 -6.76 -3.70 -16.73
C GLU A 435 -6.04 -4.74 -17.57
N ARG A 436 -4.99 -4.34 -18.29
CA ARG A 436 -4.27 -5.22 -19.21
C ARG A 436 -2.77 -5.05 -19.05
N VAL A 437 -2.06 -6.19 -19.09
CA VAL A 437 -0.60 -6.22 -19.02
C VAL A 437 -0.04 -7.31 -19.94
N LYS A 438 1.12 -7.05 -20.52
CA LYS A 438 1.86 -8.06 -21.30
C LYS A 438 2.58 -9.02 -20.36
N VAL A 439 2.32 -10.32 -20.52
CA VAL A 439 2.85 -11.39 -19.67
C VAL A 439 3.40 -12.51 -20.55
N PRO A 440 4.67 -12.49 -20.93
CA PRO A 440 5.29 -13.61 -21.62
C PRO A 440 5.25 -14.89 -20.79
N LEU A 441 4.90 -16.01 -21.41
CA LEU A 441 4.99 -17.31 -20.75
C LEU A 441 6.45 -17.65 -20.43
N LYS A 442 6.70 -18.21 -19.27
CA LYS A 442 8.02 -18.70 -18.86
C LYS A 442 8.07 -20.21 -18.97
N GLU A 443 8.93 -20.75 -19.83
CA GLU A 443 8.99 -22.18 -20.12
C GLU A 443 7.61 -22.76 -20.48
N GLY A 444 6.77 -21.98 -21.16
CA GLY A 444 5.41 -22.34 -21.51
C GLY A 444 4.41 -22.33 -20.34
N LYS A 445 4.73 -21.67 -19.24
CA LYS A 445 3.90 -21.59 -18.03
C LYS A 445 3.44 -20.17 -17.74
N LEU A 446 2.21 -20.06 -17.23
CA LEU A 446 1.64 -18.90 -16.58
C LEU A 446 1.50 -19.20 -15.10
N SER A 447 2.12 -18.39 -14.24
CA SER A 447 1.99 -18.50 -12.79
C SER A 447 1.22 -17.31 -12.25
N LEU A 448 0.18 -17.58 -11.48
CA LEU A 448 -0.68 -16.57 -10.85
C LEU A 448 -0.78 -16.86 -9.35
N ARG A 449 -0.69 -15.83 -8.53
CA ARG A 449 -1.11 -15.85 -7.13
C ARG A 449 -2.10 -14.73 -6.91
N LEU A 450 -3.27 -15.07 -6.43
CA LEU A 450 -4.37 -14.15 -6.17
C LEU A 450 -4.68 -14.14 -4.67
N LEU A 451 -4.48 -13.00 -4.04
CA LEU A 451 -4.98 -12.70 -2.72
C LEU A 451 -6.36 -12.07 -2.84
N ALA A 452 -7.37 -12.68 -2.26
CA ALA A 452 -8.75 -12.20 -2.23
C ALA A 452 -9.17 -11.98 -0.79
N ASP A 453 -9.70 -10.79 -0.50
CA ASP A 453 -10.13 -10.41 0.85
C ASP A 453 -11.40 -9.56 0.78
N LYS A 454 -12.52 -10.23 0.59
CA LYS A 454 -13.85 -9.65 0.42
C LYS A 454 -13.92 -8.68 -0.77
N SER A 455 -13.46 -7.45 -0.57
CA SER A 455 -13.53 -6.39 -1.56
C SER A 455 -12.18 -6.02 -2.17
N ILE A 456 -11.09 -6.68 -1.77
CA ILE A 456 -9.74 -6.42 -2.28
C ILE A 456 -9.22 -7.64 -3.03
N LEU A 457 -8.65 -7.39 -4.21
CA LEU A 457 -7.86 -8.35 -4.96
C LEU A 457 -6.45 -7.83 -5.18
N GLU A 458 -5.45 -8.64 -4.85
CA GLU A 458 -4.06 -8.44 -5.26
C GLU A 458 -3.60 -9.64 -6.09
N LEU A 459 -3.36 -9.43 -7.37
CA LEU A 459 -2.90 -10.45 -8.31
C LEU A 459 -1.41 -10.28 -8.60
N PHE A 460 -0.63 -11.30 -8.29
CA PHE A 460 0.80 -11.40 -8.60
C PHE A 460 1.01 -12.39 -9.75
N VAL A 461 1.64 -11.93 -10.81
CA VAL A 461 1.80 -12.68 -12.06
C VAL A 461 3.27 -13.01 -12.28
N GLN A 462 3.57 -14.22 -12.79
CA GLN A 462 4.94 -14.70 -13.05
C GLN A 462 5.87 -14.51 -11.86
N ASN A 463 5.39 -15.00 -10.69
CA ASN A 463 6.11 -14.87 -9.41
C ASN A 463 6.38 -13.41 -9.01
N GLY A 464 5.45 -12.51 -9.30
CA GLY A 464 5.49 -11.11 -8.88
C GLY A 464 6.25 -10.17 -9.82
N GLU A 465 6.54 -10.60 -11.04
CA GLU A 465 7.10 -9.69 -12.07
C GLU A 465 6.08 -8.66 -12.53
N GLN A 466 4.79 -8.94 -12.32
CA GLN A 466 3.69 -7.99 -12.47
C GLN A 466 2.77 -8.12 -11.25
N ALA A 467 2.19 -7.02 -10.83
CA ALA A 467 1.15 -6.98 -9.81
C ALA A 467 -0.02 -6.13 -10.30
N LEU A 468 -1.24 -6.55 -9.96
CA LEU A 468 -2.46 -5.78 -10.23
C LEU A 468 -3.30 -5.77 -8.94
N THR A 469 -3.66 -4.59 -8.49
CA THR A 469 -4.45 -4.37 -7.27
C THR A 469 -5.77 -3.70 -7.62
N GLU A 470 -6.87 -4.28 -7.15
CA GLU A 470 -8.23 -3.85 -7.50
C GLU A 470 -9.18 -3.89 -6.31
N TRP A 471 -10.02 -2.87 -6.16
CA TRP A 471 -11.28 -3.00 -5.45
C TRP A 471 -12.29 -3.79 -6.28
N VAL A 472 -13.03 -4.64 -5.61
CA VAL A 472 -14.21 -5.35 -6.14
C VAL A 472 -15.33 -5.33 -5.09
N PHE A 473 -16.58 -5.33 -5.49
CA PHE A 473 -17.70 -5.24 -4.55
C PHE A 473 -18.78 -6.27 -4.88
N PRO A 474 -18.46 -7.59 -4.77
CA PRO A 474 -19.39 -8.65 -5.11
C PRO A 474 -20.66 -8.58 -4.25
N ILE A 475 -21.82 -8.80 -4.85
CA ILE A 475 -23.11 -8.76 -4.12
C ILE A 475 -23.28 -10.03 -3.28
N GLN A 476 -22.69 -11.14 -3.71
CA GLN A 476 -22.74 -12.40 -2.96
C GLN A 476 -21.38 -12.78 -2.37
N HIS A 477 -21.39 -13.06 -1.09
CA HIS A 477 -20.18 -13.26 -0.29
C HIS A 477 -19.50 -14.63 -0.43
N GLU A 478 -20.12 -15.64 -0.96
CA GLU A 478 -19.52 -16.98 -1.16
C GLU A 478 -19.48 -17.35 -2.63
N GLY A 479 -18.75 -16.56 -3.41
CA GLY A 479 -18.61 -16.76 -4.85
C GLY A 479 -17.87 -18.05 -5.21
N GLU A 480 -18.26 -18.64 -6.34
CA GLU A 480 -17.58 -19.79 -6.94
C GLU A 480 -16.30 -19.37 -7.65
N ILE A 481 -15.40 -20.33 -7.82
CA ILE A 481 -14.19 -20.17 -8.60
C ILE A 481 -14.18 -21.18 -9.74
N SER A 482 -13.89 -20.73 -10.96
CA SER A 482 -13.74 -21.63 -12.09
C SER A 482 -12.51 -21.30 -12.93
N LEU A 483 -11.95 -22.32 -13.56
CA LEU A 483 -10.94 -22.22 -14.61
C LEU A 483 -11.51 -22.70 -15.93
N THR A 484 -11.32 -21.92 -16.99
CA THR A 484 -11.82 -22.25 -18.32
C THR A 484 -10.67 -22.29 -19.32
N SER A 485 -10.66 -23.27 -20.23
CA SER A 485 -9.80 -23.28 -21.41
C SER A 485 -10.65 -23.21 -22.66
N GLU A 486 -10.30 -22.33 -23.59
CA GLU A 486 -11.00 -22.12 -24.85
C GLU A 486 -10.06 -22.34 -26.03
N GLY A 487 -10.61 -22.93 -27.09
CA GLY A 487 -9.88 -23.19 -28.33
C GLY A 487 -8.86 -24.32 -28.22
N GLY A 488 -8.92 -25.12 -27.17
CA GLY A 488 -8.05 -26.27 -26.91
C GLY A 488 -7.85 -26.56 -25.43
N LYS A 489 -7.14 -27.62 -25.14
CA LYS A 489 -6.87 -28.06 -23.75
C LYS A 489 -5.74 -27.27 -23.11
N ALA A 490 -5.90 -26.99 -21.83
CA ALA A 490 -4.84 -26.49 -20.95
C ALA A 490 -4.55 -27.49 -19.82
N ASN A 491 -3.43 -27.35 -19.14
CA ASN A 491 -3.09 -28.16 -17.98
C ASN A 491 -2.84 -27.28 -16.76
N ILE A 492 -3.49 -27.58 -15.64
CA ILE A 492 -3.17 -27.10 -14.32
C ILE A 492 -2.00 -27.94 -13.81
N SER A 493 -0.78 -27.43 -13.85
CA SER A 493 0.41 -28.13 -13.31
C SER A 493 0.29 -28.27 -11.80
N ALA A 494 -0.12 -27.19 -11.12
CA ALA A 494 -0.44 -27.15 -9.70
C ALA A 494 -1.44 -26.04 -9.42
N LEU A 495 -2.35 -26.25 -8.48
CA LEU A 495 -3.21 -25.24 -7.91
C LEU A 495 -3.41 -25.55 -6.43
N SER A 496 -3.35 -24.51 -5.61
CA SER A 496 -3.71 -24.59 -4.20
C SER A 496 -4.54 -23.37 -3.79
N ILE A 497 -5.48 -23.59 -2.90
CA ILE A 497 -6.26 -22.54 -2.25
C ILE A 497 -6.10 -22.68 -0.75
N HIS A 498 -5.76 -21.56 -0.10
CA HIS A 498 -5.65 -21.46 1.34
C HIS A 498 -6.66 -20.42 1.84
N THR A 499 -7.39 -20.73 2.89
CA THR A 499 -8.13 -19.73 3.66
C THR A 499 -7.18 -18.98 4.56
N ILE A 500 -7.43 -17.70 4.79
CA ILE A 500 -6.64 -16.83 5.69
C ILE A 500 -7.52 -16.50 6.91
N ARG A 501 -6.93 -16.59 8.11
CA ARG A 501 -7.65 -16.38 9.40
C ARG A 501 -7.03 -15.26 10.22
#